data_d05d96e2b2a61b878f99001f053b6952
#
_entry.id   d05d96e2b2a61b878f99001f053b6952
#
_cell.length_a   1.000
_cell.length_b   1.000
_cell.length_c   1.000
_cell.angle_alpha   90.00
_cell.angle_beta   90.00
_cell.angle_gamma   90.00
#
_symmetry.space_group_name_H-M   'P 1'
#
loop_
_entity.id
_entity.type
_entity.pdbx_description
1 polymer ?
#
loop_
_entity_poly.entity_id
_entity_poly.type
_entity_poly.pdbx_seq_one_letter_code
_entity_poly.pdbx_strand_id
1 'polypeptide(L)'
;DVLGSRGLGDVYKRQALDLYRRYVVVGGMPRAVEAYRENRSLRDARTVQAEIAETYAADIALYAPPNETVRVQQVWSSIPRQIARETTGKFKYADVVSGGRKQQFQNPLAWLKAAELVLINEQTNETSAPLVARDDGSFFKVYLLDTGLLFYRMNLDGELLLDAQKRNALNPRFRGALAENYIMQSLVANGLQPFYWVPKSGSTAEIEFVLQNQAAQVIPIEVKSGSRVSSTSFQSYLRKSMAPFGVRLSEKNIGEDGGIISLPLYAAFCVDENFLMGGVPNVYER
;
A
#
# COMPACT_ATOMS: atom_id res chain seq x y z
N ASP A 1 -5.93 -38.29 -8.59
CA ASP A 1 -5.97 -37.04 -9.40
C ASP A 1 -5.46 -35.78 -8.69
N VAL A 2 -4.46 -35.94 -7.80
CA VAL A 2 -3.83 -34.80 -7.09
C VAL A 2 -2.99 -33.91 -8.03
N LEU A 3 -2.53 -34.41 -9.15
CA LEU A 3 -1.76 -33.64 -10.15
C LEU A 3 -2.64 -32.71 -10.99
N GLY A 4 -3.89 -33.09 -11.27
CA GLY A 4 -4.85 -32.26 -12.00
C GLY A 4 -5.32 -31.04 -11.19
N SER A 5 -5.54 -31.20 -9.88
CA SER A 5 -6.00 -30.10 -9.01
C SER A 5 -4.90 -29.06 -8.74
N ARG A 6 -3.61 -29.48 -8.66
CA ARG A 6 -2.47 -28.54 -8.54
C ARG A 6 -2.29 -27.72 -9.82
N GLY A 7 -2.46 -28.31 -10.99
CA GLY A 7 -2.37 -27.59 -12.27
C GLY A 7 -3.45 -26.52 -12.44
N LEU A 8 -4.71 -26.83 -12.08
CA LEU A 8 -5.83 -25.89 -12.11
C LEU A 8 -5.62 -24.73 -11.14
N GLY A 9 -5.19 -25.00 -9.91
CA GLY A 9 -4.91 -23.98 -8.90
C GLY A 9 -3.84 -22.98 -9.36
N ASP A 10 -2.80 -23.44 -10.05
CA ASP A 10 -1.75 -22.57 -10.61
C ASP A 10 -2.23 -21.72 -11.79
N VAL A 11 -3.20 -22.21 -12.57
CA VAL A 11 -3.84 -21.42 -13.66
C VAL A 11 -4.66 -20.29 -13.07
N TYR A 12 -5.55 -20.58 -12.12
CA TYR A 12 -6.38 -19.56 -11.46
C TYR A 12 -5.54 -18.52 -10.72
N LYS A 13 -4.48 -18.94 -10.03
CA LYS A 13 -3.54 -18.01 -9.40
C LYS A 13 -2.90 -17.06 -10.40
N ARG A 14 -2.44 -17.57 -11.55
CA ARG A 14 -1.85 -16.72 -12.59
C ARG A 14 -2.85 -15.69 -13.11
N GLN A 15 -4.08 -16.11 -13.38
CA GLN A 15 -5.16 -15.21 -13.82
C GLN A 15 -5.46 -14.14 -12.76
N ALA A 16 -5.55 -14.52 -11.48
CA ALA A 16 -5.81 -13.59 -10.40
C ALA A 16 -4.64 -12.59 -10.19
N LEU A 17 -3.39 -13.03 -10.32
CA LEU A 17 -2.23 -12.15 -10.29
C LEU A 17 -2.20 -11.19 -11.50
N ASP A 18 -2.63 -11.64 -12.67
CA ASP A 18 -2.72 -10.76 -13.84
C ASP A 18 -3.85 -9.72 -13.69
N LEU A 19 -4.98 -10.10 -13.09
CA LEU A 19 -6.04 -9.15 -12.72
C LEU A 19 -5.55 -8.13 -11.69
N TYR A 20 -4.83 -8.58 -10.67
CA TYR A 20 -4.20 -7.71 -9.67
C TYR A 20 -3.26 -6.68 -10.33
N ARG A 21 -2.38 -7.12 -11.23
CA ARG A 21 -1.46 -6.23 -11.94
C ARG A 21 -2.20 -5.20 -12.80
N ARG A 22 -3.27 -5.63 -13.49
CA ARG A 22 -4.15 -4.72 -14.22
C ARG A 22 -4.80 -3.70 -13.29
N TYR A 23 -5.28 -4.15 -12.12
CA TYR A 23 -5.83 -3.25 -11.13
C TYR A 23 -4.80 -2.23 -10.64
N VAL A 24 -3.54 -2.63 -10.38
CA VAL A 24 -2.49 -1.69 -9.96
C VAL A 24 -2.24 -0.61 -11.02
N VAL A 25 -2.38 -0.94 -12.32
CA VAL A 25 -2.20 0.01 -13.44
C VAL A 25 -3.43 0.87 -13.65
N VAL A 26 -4.62 0.28 -13.65
CA VAL A 26 -5.90 0.96 -13.92
C VAL A 26 -6.40 1.74 -12.70
N GLY A 27 -6.16 1.19 -11.51
CA GLY A 27 -6.68 1.71 -10.24
C GLY A 27 -8.12 1.31 -9.96
N GLY A 28 -8.66 1.89 -8.89
CA GLY A 28 -10.04 1.73 -8.45
C GLY A 28 -10.95 2.93 -8.76
N MET A 29 -10.46 3.96 -9.45
CA MET A 29 -11.28 5.10 -9.84
C MET A 29 -12.38 4.66 -10.83
N PRO A 30 -13.69 4.86 -10.49
CA PRO A 30 -14.80 4.27 -11.27
C PRO A 30 -14.73 4.55 -12.77
N ARG A 31 -14.46 5.81 -13.14
CA ARG A 31 -14.34 6.20 -14.55
C ARG A 31 -13.17 5.52 -15.27
N ALA A 32 -12.03 5.34 -14.61
CA ALA A 32 -10.86 4.67 -15.19
C ALA A 32 -11.14 3.16 -15.37
N VAL A 33 -11.81 2.54 -14.37
CA VAL A 33 -12.24 1.13 -14.44
C VAL A 33 -13.24 0.93 -15.56
N GLU A 34 -14.22 1.82 -15.71
CA GLU A 34 -15.23 1.78 -16.78
C GLU A 34 -14.58 1.87 -18.16
N ALA A 35 -13.73 2.87 -18.40
CA ALA A 35 -13.01 3.05 -19.65
C ALA A 35 -12.15 1.82 -20.00
N TYR A 36 -11.47 1.22 -19.01
CA TYR A 36 -10.75 -0.02 -19.25
C TYR A 36 -11.68 -1.19 -19.57
N ARG A 37 -12.82 -1.32 -18.86
CA ARG A 37 -13.76 -2.44 -19.03
C ARG A 37 -14.40 -2.48 -20.41
N GLU A 38 -14.74 -1.31 -20.96
CA GLU A 38 -15.38 -1.18 -22.26
C GLU A 38 -14.51 -1.72 -23.41
N ASN A 39 -13.26 -1.31 -23.45
CA ASN A 39 -12.36 -1.58 -24.58
C ASN A 39 -11.18 -2.50 -24.25
N ARG A 40 -11.01 -2.90 -22.97
CA ARG A 40 -9.81 -3.58 -22.45
C ARG A 40 -8.52 -2.83 -22.77
N SER A 41 -8.61 -1.50 -22.87
CA SER A 41 -7.55 -0.60 -23.28
C SER A 41 -6.93 0.11 -22.08
N LEU A 42 -5.65 -0.16 -21.80
CA LEU A 42 -4.88 0.59 -20.78
C LEU A 42 -4.71 2.05 -21.18
N ARG A 43 -4.70 2.34 -22.49
CA ARG A 43 -4.60 3.70 -23.00
C ARG A 43 -5.83 4.53 -22.64
N ASP A 44 -7.04 3.95 -22.76
CA ASP A 44 -8.28 4.65 -22.44
C ASP A 44 -8.36 4.93 -20.92
N ALA A 45 -8.01 3.93 -20.09
CA ALA A 45 -7.90 4.15 -18.65
C ALA A 45 -6.90 5.27 -18.31
N ARG A 46 -5.73 5.31 -18.99
CA ARG A 46 -4.71 6.34 -18.79
C ARG A 46 -5.22 7.73 -19.19
N THR A 47 -6.01 7.85 -20.23
CA THR A 47 -6.65 9.13 -20.63
C THR A 47 -7.55 9.63 -19.51
N VAL A 48 -8.38 8.77 -18.95
CA VAL A 48 -9.24 9.13 -17.79
C VAL A 48 -8.43 9.44 -16.54
N GLN A 49 -7.34 8.72 -16.27
CA GLN A 49 -6.44 9.03 -15.17
C GLN A 49 -5.80 10.43 -15.31
N ALA A 50 -5.48 10.84 -16.55
CA ALA A 50 -4.98 12.19 -16.83
C ALA A 50 -6.04 13.24 -16.44
N GLU A 51 -7.28 13.08 -16.89
CA GLU A 51 -8.39 13.98 -16.57
C GLU A 51 -8.64 14.06 -15.05
N ILE A 52 -8.60 12.92 -14.33
CA ILE A 52 -8.74 12.90 -12.88
C ILE A 52 -7.59 13.66 -12.20
N ALA A 53 -6.35 13.45 -12.66
CA ALA A 53 -5.18 14.12 -12.10
C ALA A 53 -5.22 15.65 -12.33
N GLU A 54 -5.70 16.08 -13.49
CA GLU A 54 -5.93 17.50 -13.80
C GLU A 54 -7.05 18.09 -12.93
N THR A 55 -8.15 17.35 -12.74
CA THR A 55 -9.24 17.75 -11.85
C THR A 55 -8.73 17.94 -10.41
N TYR A 56 -7.96 17.00 -9.87
CA TYR A 56 -7.38 17.16 -8.55
C TYR A 56 -6.43 18.35 -8.44
N ALA A 57 -5.65 18.63 -9.47
CA ALA A 57 -4.78 19.84 -9.49
C ALA A 57 -5.61 21.13 -9.50
N ALA A 58 -6.73 21.17 -10.23
CA ALA A 58 -7.67 22.28 -10.24
C ALA A 58 -8.38 22.44 -8.89
N ASP A 59 -8.82 21.33 -8.28
CA ASP A 59 -9.48 21.33 -6.98
C ASP A 59 -8.52 21.82 -5.86
N ILE A 60 -7.27 21.42 -5.89
CA ILE A 60 -6.23 21.94 -4.99
C ILE A 60 -6.09 23.47 -5.18
N ALA A 61 -6.09 23.94 -6.43
CA ALA A 61 -5.98 25.38 -6.71
C ALA A 61 -7.19 26.17 -6.21
N LEU A 62 -8.37 25.56 -6.25
CA LEU A 62 -9.64 26.20 -5.90
C LEU A 62 -9.93 26.16 -4.39
N TYR A 63 -9.70 25.02 -3.74
CA TYR A 63 -10.18 24.74 -2.38
C TYR A 63 -9.09 24.79 -1.30
N ALA A 64 -7.81 24.72 -1.66
CA ALA A 64 -6.75 24.89 -0.67
C ALA A 64 -6.70 26.34 -0.17
N PRO A 65 -6.33 26.58 1.12
CA PRO A 65 -6.21 27.93 1.64
C PRO A 65 -5.28 28.78 0.74
N PRO A 66 -5.66 30.02 0.37
CA PRO A 66 -4.92 30.81 -0.62
C PRO A 66 -3.43 31.01 -0.31
N ASN A 67 -3.08 31.11 0.97
CA ASN A 67 -1.68 31.24 1.43
C ASN A 67 -0.92 29.90 1.46
N GLU A 68 -1.57 28.77 1.27
CA GLU A 68 -0.98 27.43 1.30
C GLU A 68 -1.07 26.69 -0.04
N THR A 69 -1.87 27.16 -1.00
CA THR A 69 -2.15 26.49 -2.28
C THR A 69 -0.88 26.01 -2.99
N VAL A 70 0.12 26.87 -3.12
CA VAL A 70 1.40 26.52 -3.77
C VAL A 70 2.11 25.40 -3.01
N ARG A 71 2.09 25.45 -1.68
CA ARG A 71 2.73 24.41 -0.86
C ARG A 71 1.99 23.08 -0.91
N VAL A 72 0.64 23.12 -0.95
CA VAL A 72 -0.17 21.91 -1.15
C VAL A 72 0.16 21.26 -2.49
N GLN A 73 0.26 22.06 -3.58
CA GLN A 73 0.68 21.56 -4.88
C GLN A 73 2.11 21.00 -4.88
N GLN A 74 3.04 21.63 -4.15
CA GLN A 74 4.42 21.14 -4.01
C GLN A 74 4.46 19.79 -3.28
N VAL A 75 3.73 19.64 -2.17
CA VAL A 75 3.61 18.36 -1.46
C VAL A 75 3.00 17.32 -2.38
N TRP A 76 1.84 17.61 -2.99
CA TRP A 76 1.15 16.71 -3.92
C TRP A 76 2.08 16.23 -5.04
N SER A 77 2.81 17.12 -5.67
CA SER A 77 3.74 16.81 -6.76
C SER A 77 4.94 15.99 -6.33
N SER A 78 5.37 16.11 -5.06
CA SER A 78 6.53 15.40 -4.54
C SER A 78 6.28 13.92 -4.22
N ILE A 79 5.03 13.55 -3.89
CA ILE A 79 4.67 12.22 -3.35
C ILE A 79 5.09 11.07 -4.27
N PRO A 80 4.77 11.04 -5.58
CA PRO A 80 5.19 9.93 -6.42
C PRO A 80 6.71 9.75 -6.44
N ARG A 81 7.46 10.85 -6.54
CA ARG A 81 8.92 10.84 -6.52
C ARG A 81 9.47 10.28 -5.20
N GLN A 82 8.88 10.66 -4.06
CA GLN A 82 9.31 10.16 -2.76
C GLN A 82 9.02 8.67 -2.61
N ILE A 83 7.83 8.20 -3.03
CA ILE A 83 7.48 6.77 -3.06
C ILE A 83 8.45 5.98 -3.92
N ALA A 84 8.85 6.48 -5.10
CA ALA A 84 9.74 5.78 -6.01
C ALA A 84 11.20 5.74 -5.54
N ARG A 85 11.65 6.77 -4.82
CA ARG A 85 13.06 7.00 -4.50
C ARG A 85 13.46 6.49 -3.12
N GLU A 86 12.57 6.62 -2.14
CA GLU A 86 12.91 6.42 -0.75
C GLU A 86 13.08 4.93 -0.41
N THR A 87 14.20 4.59 0.22
CA THR A 87 14.51 3.22 0.64
C THR A 87 13.74 2.77 1.87
N THR A 88 13.35 3.72 2.72
CA THR A 88 12.62 3.48 3.97
C THR A 88 11.13 3.73 3.83
N GLY A 89 10.69 4.27 2.68
CA GLY A 89 9.31 4.69 2.44
C GLY A 89 8.84 5.89 3.28
N LYS A 90 9.69 6.44 4.15
CA LYS A 90 9.34 7.56 5.04
C LYS A 90 9.24 8.86 4.25
N PHE A 91 8.18 9.63 4.52
CA PHE A 91 8.02 10.95 3.94
C PHE A 91 9.04 11.93 4.53
N LYS A 92 9.66 12.73 3.68
CA LYS A 92 10.64 13.74 4.06
C LYS A 92 10.21 15.13 3.57
N TYR A 93 10.00 16.04 4.49
CA TYR A 93 9.68 17.43 4.15
C TYR A 93 10.79 18.11 3.32
N ALA A 94 12.05 17.73 3.57
CA ALA A 94 13.20 18.24 2.80
C ALA A 94 13.21 17.79 1.32
N ASP A 95 12.46 16.75 0.98
CA ASP A 95 12.33 16.22 -0.39
C ASP A 95 11.11 16.81 -1.13
N VAL A 96 10.26 17.60 -0.46
CA VAL A 96 9.18 18.37 -1.14
C VAL A 96 9.80 19.40 -2.07
N VAL A 97 10.65 20.26 -1.51
CA VAL A 97 11.55 21.15 -2.23
C VAL A 97 12.91 21.12 -1.55
N SER A 98 13.97 21.53 -2.23
CA SER A 98 15.32 21.56 -1.64
C SER A 98 15.31 22.38 -0.35
N GLY A 99 15.69 21.76 0.79
CA GLY A 99 15.71 22.42 2.09
C GLY A 99 14.33 22.64 2.74
N GLY A 100 13.29 21.98 2.26
CA GLY A 100 11.94 22.06 2.85
C GLY A 100 11.90 21.65 4.32
N ARG A 101 11.10 22.34 5.13
CA ARG A 101 11.00 22.13 6.59
C ARG A 101 9.57 21.72 6.98
N LYS A 102 9.46 20.97 8.09
CA LYS A 102 8.16 20.53 8.65
C LYS A 102 7.17 21.69 8.80
N GLN A 103 7.60 22.82 9.35
CA GLN A 103 6.75 23.98 9.60
C GLN A 103 6.11 24.57 8.32
N GLN A 104 6.73 24.35 7.17
CA GLN A 104 6.23 24.86 5.88
C GLN A 104 5.20 23.91 5.24
N PHE A 105 5.30 22.61 5.49
CA PHE A 105 4.59 21.59 4.73
C PHE A 105 3.68 20.68 5.55
N GLN A 106 3.67 20.79 6.90
CA GLN A 106 2.79 19.98 7.73
C GLN A 106 1.30 20.28 7.51
N ASN A 107 0.92 21.57 7.41
CA ASN A 107 -0.47 21.97 7.14
C ASN A 107 -0.89 21.62 5.70
N PRO A 108 -0.09 21.89 4.66
CA PRO A 108 -0.30 21.37 3.31
C PRO A 108 -0.54 19.87 3.23
N LEU A 109 0.26 19.07 3.94
CA LEU A 109 0.07 17.62 3.98
C LEU A 109 -1.20 17.22 4.74
N ALA A 110 -1.49 17.90 5.86
CA ALA A 110 -2.72 17.67 6.63
C ALA A 110 -3.96 17.99 5.79
N TRP A 111 -3.91 19.03 4.96
CA TRP A 111 -4.98 19.36 4.02
C TRP A 111 -5.20 18.24 3.00
N LEU A 112 -4.11 17.72 2.38
CA LEU A 112 -4.21 16.59 1.43
C LEU A 112 -4.77 15.33 2.10
N LYS A 113 -4.43 15.07 3.38
CA LYS A 113 -5.00 13.98 4.17
C LYS A 113 -6.50 14.19 4.41
N ALA A 114 -6.91 15.40 4.81
CA ALA A 114 -8.30 15.75 5.05
C ALA A 114 -9.16 15.71 3.78
N ALA A 115 -8.56 16.01 2.61
CA ALA A 115 -9.18 15.87 1.30
C ALA A 115 -9.17 14.43 0.78
N GLU A 116 -8.67 13.48 1.57
CA GLU A 116 -8.55 12.04 1.23
C GLU A 116 -7.74 11.75 -0.04
N LEU A 117 -6.89 12.69 -0.47
CA LEU A 117 -6.01 12.50 -1.63
C LEU A 117 -4.79 11.65 -1.30
N VAL A 118 -4.44 11.55 -0.02
CA VAL A 118 -3.32 10.75 0.48
C VAL A 118 -3.72 9.96 1.72
N LEU A 119 -3.08 8.81 1.87
CA LEU A 119 -3.18 7.95 3.03
C LEU A 119 -1.88 8.05 3.84
N ILE A 120 -1.98 8.18 5.15
CA ILE A 120 -0.82 8.31 6.03
C ILE A 120 -0.74 7.09 6.93
N ASN A 121 0.39 6.39 6.88
CA ASN A 121 0.75 5.30 7.77
C ASN A 121 1.77 5.81 8.78
N GLU A 122 1.35 5.95 10.03
CA GLU A 122 2.17 6.53 11.08
C GLU A 122 3.06 5.48 11.75
N GLN A 123 4.26 5.89 12.18
CA GLN A 123 5.18 5.00 12.88
C GLN A 123 4.66 4.67 14.28
N THR A 124 4.80 3.41 14.67
CA THR A 124 4.74 2.99 16.06
C THR A 124 5.99 2.19 16.43
N ASN A 125 6.38 2.20 17.69
CA ASN A 125 7.36 1.32 18.27
C ASN A 125 6.71 0.36 19.30
N GLU A 126 5.39 0.48 19.48
CA GLU A 126 4.64 -0.40 20.36
C GLU A 126 4.42 -1.78 19.72
N THR A 127 4.47 -2.82 20.54
CA THR A 127 4.21 -4.21 20.17
C THR A 127 2.96 -4.77 20.83
N SER A 128 2.27 -3.94 21.60
CA SER A 128 1.02 -4.23 22.31
C SER A 128 0.04 -3.09 22.15
N ALA A 129 -1.24 -3.37 22.30
CA ALA A 129 -2.31 -2.37 22.27
C ALA A 129 -2.27 -1.45 23.52
N PRO A 130 -2.70 -0.20 23.40
CA PRO A 130 -3.20 0.46 22.18
C PRO A 130 -2.07 1.04 21.30
N LEU A 131 -2.09 0.75 20.01
CA LEU A 131 -1.06 1.23 19.07
C LEU A 131 -1.06 2.76 18.92
N VAL A 132 -2.15 3.43 19.26
CA VAL A 132 -2.25 4.89 19.27
C VAL A 132 -1.40 5.54 20.36
N ALA A 133 -0.97 4.78 21.38
CA ALA A 133 -0.08 5.25 22.45
C ALA A 133 1.40 5.30 22.00
N ARG A 134 1.62 5.61 20.72
CA ARG A 134 2.94 5.74 20.12
C ARG A 134 3.66 7.02 20.55
N ASP A 135 4.96 7.05 20.34
CA ASP A 135 5.75 8.28 20.45
C ASP A 135 5.26 9.36 19.47
N ASP A 136 5.78 10.55 19.55
CA ASP A 136 5.35 11.85 19.00
C ASP A 136 4.85 11.92 17.54
N GLY A 137 4.75 10.79 16.81
CA GLY A 137 4.27 10.74 15.42
C GLY A 137 5.16 11.49 14.42
N SER A 138 6.45 11.68 14.73
CA SER A 138 7.39 12.42 13.88
C SER A 138 7.67 11.74 12.54
N PHE A 139 7.53 10.43 12.49
CA PHE A 139 7.80 9.63 11.30
C PHE A 139 6.52 8.97 10.77
N PHE A 140 6.34 9.05 9.46
CA PHE A 140 5.19 8.45 8.77
C PHE A 140 5.56 8.15 7.32
N LYS A 141 4.77 7.27 6.69
CA LYS A 141 4.79 7.02 5.26
C LYS A 141 3.55 7.66 4.63
N VAL A 142 3.68 8.11 3.38
CA VAL A 142 2.58 8.68 2.60
C VAL A 142 2.34 7.82 1.38
N TYR A 143 1.09 7.46 1.15
CA TYR A 143 0.63 6.70 0.00
C TYR A 143 -0.42 7.51 -0.76
N LEU A 144 -0.58 7.27 -2.05
CA LEU A 144 -1.70 7.81 -2.80
C LEU A 144 -2.96 6.98 -2.55
N LEU A 145 -4.09 7.67 -2.54
CA LEU A 145 -5.40 7.06 -2.37
C LEU A 145 -5.69 5.97 -3.42
N ASP A 146 -5.08 6.07 -4.61
CA ASP A 146 -5.32 5.14 -5.73
C ASP A 146 -4.02 4.72 -6.40
N THR A 147 -3.84 3.40 -6.59
CA THR A 147 -2.64 2.83 -7.23
C THR A 147 -2.53 3.20 -8.70
N GLY A 148 -3.66 3.28 -9.42
CA GLY A 148 -3.68 3.66 -10.84
C GLY A 148 -3.23 5.10 -11.04
N LEU A 149 -3.68 6.02 -10.18
CA LEU A 149 -3.20 7.40 -10.19
C LEU A 149 -1.72 7.49 -9.82
N LEU A 150 -1.24 6.67 -8.87
CA LEU A 150 0.19 6.58 -8.56
C LEU A 150 0.96 6.13 -9.79
N PHE A 151 0.53 5.05 -10.44
CA PHE A 151 1.18 4.49 -11.63
C PHE A 151 1.18 5.48 -12.79
N TYR A 152 0.05 6.15 -13.04
CA TYR A 152 -0.08 7.22 -14.03
C TYR A 152 0.93 8.35 -13.78
N ARG A 153 1.02 8.83 -12.54
CA ARG A 153 1.91 9.95 -12.14
C ARG A 153 3.40 9.59 -12.16
N MET A 154 3.74 8.30 -12.17
CA MET A 154 5.10 7.82 -12.44
C MET A 154 5.47 7.89 -13.92
N ASN A 155 4.52 8.23 -14.79
CA ASN A 155 4.68 8.29 -16.24
C ASN A 155 5.21 6.99 -16.85
N LEU A 156 4.73 5.85 -16.35
CA LEU A 156 5.11 4.52 -16.83
C LEU A 156 4.05 3.97 -17.78
N ASP A 157 4.50 3.14 -18.72
CA ASP A 157 3.61 2.34 -19.55
C ASP A 157 3.09 1.14 -18.76
N GLY A 158 1.77 0.92 -18.77
CA GLY A 158 1.12 -0.19 -18.07
C GLY A 158 1.63 -1.57 -18.47
N GLU A 159 2.03 -1.74 -19.72
CA GLU A 159 2.62 -2.98 -20.24
C GLU A 159 3.91 -3.39 -19.50
N LEU A 160 4.63 -2.43 -18.90
CA LEU A 160 5.80 -2.72 -18.07
C LEU A 160 5.48 -3.59 -16.86
N LEU A 161 4.27 -3.49 -16.31
CA LEU A 161 3.87 -4.31 -15.17
C LEU A 161 3.21 -5.63 -15.59
N LEU A 162 2.54 -5.65 -16.74
CA LEU A 162 1.82 -6.83 -17.24
C LEU A 162 2.75 -7.85 -17.87
N ASP A 163 3.73 -7.41 -18.66
CA ASP A 163 4.74 -8.29 -19.24
C ASP A 163 5.74 -8.78 -18.19
N ALA A 164 5.96 -10.09 -18.12
CA ALA A 164 6.80 -10.69 -17.09
C ALA A 164 8.30 -10.29 -17.24
N GLN A 165 8.79 -10.15 -18.47
CA GLN A 165 10.19 -9.79 -18.73
C GLN A 165 10.43 -8.31 -18.41
N LYS A 166 9.54 -7.44 -18.90
CA LYS A 166 9.59 -6.00 -18.63
C LYS A 166 9.44 -5.70 -17.14
N ARG A 167 8.51 -6.39 -16.45
CA ARG A 167 8.30 -6.26 -15.00
C ARG A 167 9.55 -6.58 -14.20
N ASN A 168 10.30 -7.60 -14.59
CA ASN A 168 11.55 -7.95 -13.92
C ASN A 168 12.67 -6.91 -14.11
N ALA A 169 12.59 -6.08 -15.14
CA ALA A 169 13.48 -4.95 -15.36
C ALA A 169 13.15 -3.73 -14.50
N LEU A 170 11.92 -3.65 -13.96
CA LEU A 170 11.56 -2.57 -13.03
C LEU A 170 12.33 -2.70 -11.72
N ASN A 171 12.71 -1.55 -11.17
CA ASN A 171 13.38 -1.50 -9.87
C ASN A 171 12.57 -2.28 -8.81
N PRO A 172 13.18 -3.26 -8.11
CA PRO A 172 12.48 -4.06 -7.09
C PRO A 172 11.85 -3.21 -5.96
N ARG A 173 12.49 -2.10 -5.58
CA ARG A 173 11.97 -1.17 -4.57
C ARG A 173 10.69 -0.50 -5.03
N PHE A 174 10.65 -0.06 -6.28
CA PHE A 174 9.44 0.53 -6.86
C PHE A 174 8.29 -0.48 -6.91
N ARG A 175 8.56 -1.72 -7.28
CA ARG A 175 7.53 -2.80 -7.21
C ARG A 175 7.04 -3.03 -5.78
N GLY A 176 7.95 -2.98 -4.80
CA GLY A 176 7.60 -3.03 -3.38
C GLY A 176 6.68 -1.88 -2.98
N ALA A 177 7.04 -0.65 -3.35
CA ALA A 177 6.26 0.55 -3.05
C ALA A 177 4.85 0.52 -3.68
N LEU A 178 4.70 0.00 -4.90
CA LEU A 178 3.39 -0.22 -5.53
C LEU A 178 2.54 -1.23 -4.74
N ALA A 179 3.15 -2.34 -4.32
CA ALA A 179 2.46 -3.35 -3.51
C ALA A 179 2.05 -2.78 -2.14
N GLU A 180 2.93 -2.04 -1.47
CA GLU A 180 2.60 -1.38 -0.20
C GLU A 180 1.48 -0.36 -0.36
N ASN A 181 1.49 0.45 -1.44
CA ASN A 181 0.41 1.40 -1.70
C ASN A 181 -0.94 0.71 -1.90
N TYR A 182 -0.96 -0.40 -2.66
CA TYR A 182 -2.16 -1.21 -2.85
C TYR A 182 -2.66 -1.81 -1.53
N ILE A 183 -1.77 -2.33 -0.70
CA ILE A 183 -2.15 -2.91 0.60
C ILE A 183 -2.68 -1.80 1.53
N MET A 184 -2.01 -0.65 1.61
CA MET A 184 -2.50 0.50 2.39
C MET A 184 -3.91 0.91 1.97
N GLN A 185 -4.15 1.05 0.67
CA GLN A 185 -5.46 1.35 0.09
C GLN A 185 -6.50 0.30 0.50
N SER A 186 -6.17 -0.99 0.40
CA SER A 186 -7.07 -2.09 0.74
C SER A 186 -7.43 -2.12 2.23
N LEU A 187 -6.45 -1.93 3.11
CA LEU A 187 -6.66 -1.90 4.56
C LEU A 187 -7.57 -0.74 4.98
N VAL A 188 -7.30 0.46 4.44
CA VAL A 188 -8.12 1.65 4.74
C VAL A 188 -9.54 1.49 4.17
N ALA A 189 -9.71 0.94 2.98
CA ALA A 189 -11.02 0.66 2.38
C ALA A 189 -11.84 -0.34 3.22
N ASN A 190 -11.19 -1.24 3.96
CA ASN A 190 -11.81 -2.15 4.91
C ASN A 190 -12.06 -1.49 6.30
N GLY A 191 -11.85 -0.18 6.43
CA GLY A 191 -12.06 0.56 7.69
C GLY A 191 -10.97 0.35 8.74
N LEU A 192 -9.82 -0.23 8.37
CA LEU A 192 -8.73 -0.49 9.28
C LEU A 192 -7.80 0.73 9.40
N GLN A 193 -7.17 0.88 10.56
CA GLN A 193 -6.17 1.91 10.81
C GLN A 193 -4.79 1.27 10.96
N PRO A 194 -3.98 1.19 9.90
CA PRO A 194 -2.64 0.63 9.96
C PRO A 194 -1.63 1.61 10.54
N PHE A 195 -0.61 1.03 11.19
CA PHE A 195 0.65 1.66 11.56
C PHE A 195 1.79 0.89 10.90
N TYR A 196 3.01 1.43 10.83
CA TYR A 196 4.21 0.64 10.58
C TYR A 196 5.08 0.61 11.82
N TRP A 197 5.74 -0.51 12.04
CA TRP A 197 6.52 -0.69 13.24
C TRP A 197 8.03 -0.58 12.97
N VAL A 198 8.71 0.13 13.87
CA VAL A 198 10.18 0.21 13.93
C VAL A 198 10.60 0.07 15.40
N PRO A 199 11.68 -0.68 15.73
CA PRO A 199 12.13 -0.83 17.10
C PRO A 199 12.64 0.51 17.68
N LYS A 200 12.53 0.68 19.02
CA LYS A 200 12.95 1.91 19.73
C LYS A 200 14.45 2.21 19.59
N SER A 201 15.30 1.21 19.40
CA SER A 201 16.76 1.41 19.26
C SER A 201 17.45 0.27 18.51
N GLY A 202 18.56 0.58 17.86
CA GLY A 202 19.63 -0.33 17.48
C GLY A 202 19.40 -1.28 16.31
N SER A 203 18.26 -1.26 15.65
CA SER A 203 17.98 -2.17 14.52
C SER A 203 17.35 -1.42 13.35
N THR A 204 17.66 -1.86 12.14
CA THR A 204 17.03 -1.42 10.89
C THR A 204 15.78 -2.23 10.56
N ALA A 205 15.28 -3.06 11.49
CA ALA A 205 14.08 -3.86 11.29
C ALA A 205 12.86 -2.95 11.13
N GLU A 206 11.99 -3.32 10.21
CA GLU A 206 10.72 -2.65 9.97
C GLU A 206 9.66 -3.70 9.65
N ILE A 207 8.42 -3.46 10.10
CA ILE A 207 7.23 -4.19 9.67
C ILE A 207 6.34 -3.20 8.93
N GLU A 208 6.02 -3.53 7.71
CA GLU A 208 5.35 -2.61 6.78
C GLU A 208 3.99 -2.15 7.28
N PHE A 209 3.22 -3.07 7.92
CA PHE A 209 1.96 -2.72 8.58
C PHE A 209 1.82 -3.50 9.88
N VAL A 210 1.25 -2.86 10.87
CA VAL A 210 0.75 -3.48 12.10
C VAL A 210 -0.66 -2.97 12.35
N LEU A 211 -1.55 -3.88 12.71
CA LEU A 211 -2.96 -3.60 12.97
C LEU A 211 -3.30 -4.01 14.40
N GLN A 212 -4.23 -3.32 15.00
CA GLN A 212 -4.83 -3.69 16.27
C GLN A 212 -6.28 -4.07 16.02
N ASN A 213 -6.70 -5.25 16.47
CA ASN A 213 -8.09 -5.68 16.43
C ASN A 213 -8.86 -5.25 17.69
N GLN A 214 -10.18 -5.45 17.70
CA GLN A 214 -11.06 -5.09 18.84
C GLN A 214 -10.76 -5.91 20.10
N ALA A 215 -10.10 -7.06 20.00
CA ALA A 215 -9.62 -7.85 21.15
C ALA A 215 -8.28 -7.35 21.71
N ALA A 216 -7.83 -6.16 21.30
CA ALA A 216 -6.54 -5.57 21.71
C ALA A 216 -5.30 -6.43 21.32
N GLN A 217 -5.43 -7.28 20.31
CA GLN A 217 -4.31 -8.04 19.76
C GLN A 217 -3.66 -7.23 18.63
N VAL A 218 -2.33 -7.30 18.54
CA VAL A 218 -1.55 -6.63 17.50
C VAL A 218 -1.11 -7.65 16.46
N ILE A 219 -1.54 -7.46 15.23
CA ILE A 219 -1.28 -8.37 14.10
C ILE A 219 -0.31 -7.69 13.13
N PRO A 220 0.91 -8.20 12.94
CA PRO A 220 1.84 -7.69 11.95
C PRO A 220 1.52 -8.22 10.56
N ILE A 221 1.72 -7.35 9.55
CA ILE A 221 1.55 -7.68 8.14
C ILE A 221 2.84 -7.35 7.39
N GLU A 222 3.42 -8.36 6.75
CA GLU A 222 4.56 -8.24 5.86
C GLU A 222 4.10 -8.22 4.41
N VAL A 223 4.63 -7.30 3.61
CA VAL A 223 4.33 -7.18 2.18
C VAL A 223 5.56 -7.53 1.35
N LYS A 224 5.42 -8.42 0.39
CA LYS A 224 6.47 -8.81 -0.56
C LYS A 224 5.94 -8.76 -1.99
N SER A 225 6.56 -7.95 -2.83
CA SER A 225 6.17 -7.79 -4.25
C SER A 225 6.58 -8.95 -5.15
N GLY A 226 7.00 -10.08 -4.60
CA GLY A 226 7.42 -11.27 -5.32
C GLY A 226 7.23 -12.54 -4.52
N SER A 227 7.73 -13.66 -5.08
CA SER A 227 7.60 -15.00 -4.48
C SER A 227 8.71 -15.34 -3.46
N ARG A 228 9.80 -14.57 -3.41
CA ARG A 228 10.86 -14.76 -2.40
C ARG A 228 10.44 -14.10 -1.10
N VAL A 229 10.11 -14.91 -0.11
CA VAL A 229 9.54 -14.48 1.16
C VAL A 229 10.34 -15.03 2.33
N SER A 230 11.44 -14.40 2.64
CA SER A 230 12.23 -14.67 3.84
C SER A 230 12.41 -13.36 4.58
N SER A 231 12.01 -13.30 5.85
CA SER A 231 12.20 -12.13 6.69
C SER A 231 12.48 -12.53 8.12
N THR A 232 13.71 -12.29 8.52
CA THR A 232 14.17 -12.49 9.89
C THR A 232 13.50 -11.46 10.83
N SER A 233 13.27 -10.25 10.34
CA SER A 233 12.60 -9.18 11.08
C SER A 233 11.18 -9.54 11.47
N PHE A 234 10.41 -10.09 10.52
CA PHE A 234 9.03 -10.48 10.74
C PHE A 234 8.88 -11.59 11.79
N GLN A 235 9.68 -12.65 11.68
CA GLN A 235 9.71 -13.72 12.68
C GLN A 235 10.19 -13.23 14.04
N SER A 236 11.17 -12.31 14.08
CA SER A 236 11.64 -11.70 15.32
C SER A 236 10.55 -10.86 15.98
N TYR A 237 9.77 -10.12 15.17
CA TYR A 237 8.63 -9.36 15.67
C TYR A 237 7.56 -10.27 16.27
N LEU A 238 7.14 -11.32 15.56
CA LEU A 238 6.15 -12.30 16.05
C LEU A 238 6.51 -12.87 17.41
N ARG A 239 7.80 -13.24 17.59
CA ARG A 239 8.26 -13.75 18.88
C ARG A 239 8.23 -12.72 20.02
N LYS A 240 8.36 -11.44 19.71
CA LYS A 240 8.43 -10.34 20.69
C LYS A 240 7.05 -9.77 21.03
N SER A 241 6.16 -9.69 20.06
CA SER A 241 4.86 -9.01 20.18
C SER A 241 3.78 -9.89 20.79
N MET A 242 4.01 -11.18 21.00
CA MET A 242 2.97 -12.15 21.39
C MET A 242 1.74 -12.08 20.46
N ALA A 243 1.95 -11.72 19.19
CA ALA A 243 0.88 -11.70 18.19
C ALA A 243 0.28 -13.11 18.05
N PRO A 244 -1.05 -13.25 17.96
CA PRO A 244 -1.68 -14.56 17.81
C PRO A 244 -1.27 -15.24 16.49
N PHE A 245 -1.04 -14.45 15.47
CA PHE A 245 -0.51 -14.83 14.16
C PHE A 245 0.07 -13.61 13.46
N GLY A 246 0.77 -13.84 12.35
CA GLY A 246 1.18 -12.79 11.43
C GLY A 246 0.61 -13.01 10.04
N VAL A 247 0.50 -11.97 9.24
CA VAL A 247 0.02 -12.05 7.86
C VAL A 247 1.15 -11.73 6.89
N ARG A 248 1.30 -12.52 5.85
CA ARG A 248 2.24 -12.25 4.76
C ARG A 248 1.50 -12.14 3.44
N LEU A 249 1.50 -10.95 2.86
CA LEU A 249 0.94 -10.66 1.54
C LEU A 249 2.05 -10.73 0.48
N SER A 250 1.91 -11.64 -0.49
CA SER A 250 2.93 -11.86 -1.52
C SER A 250 2.34 -12.46 -2.79
N GLU A 251 3.18 -12.81 -3.78
CA GLU A 251 2.74 -13.59 -4.94
C GLU A 251 2.59 -15.10 -4.66
N LYS A 252 2.74 -15.56 -3.41
CA LYS A 252 2.50 -16.96 -3.04
C LYS A 252 1.01 -17.26 -2.90
N ASN A 253 0.68 -18.57 -2.89
CA ASN A 253 -0.67 -19.06 -2.60
C ASN A 253 -1.03 -18.85 -1.12
N ILE A 254 -2.32 -19.01 -0.82
CA ILE A 254 -2.83 -19.13 0.54
C ILE A 254 -2.17 -20.32 1.23
N GLY A 255 -1.81 -20.13 2.47
CA GLY A 255 -1.21 -21.16 3.31
C GLY A 255 -0.90 -20.64 4.70
N GLU A 256 -0.60 -21.54 5.62
CA GLU A 256 -0.19 -21.25 6.97
C GLU A 256 1.09 -22.01 7.29
N ASP A 257 2.04 -21.34 7.90
CA ASP A 257 3.30 -21.94 8.34
C ASP A 257 3.87 -21.15 9.53
N GLY A 258 4.10 -21.84 10.65
CA GLY A 258 4.74 -21.26 11.83
C GLY A 258 4.01 -20.04 12.39
N GLY A 259 2.68 -20.03 12.40
CA GLY A 259 1.87 -18.90 12.87
C GLY A 259 1.82 -17.71 11.89
N ILE A 260 2.23 -17.94 10.64
CA ILE A 260 2.14 -16.93 9.56
C ILE A 260 1.12 -17.39 8.54
N ILE A 261 0.05 -16.62 8.38
CA ILE A 261 -0.94 -16.80 7.32
C ILE A 261 -0.42 -16.10 6.07
N SER A 262 -0.15 -16.87 5.04
CA SER A 262 0.23 -16.35 3.72
C SER A 262 -1.01 -16.09 2.88
N LEU A 263 -1.17 -14.89 2.37
CA LEU A 263 -2.21 -14.50 1.43
C LEU A 263 -1.58 -13.98 0.14
N PRO A 264 -2.15 -14.27 -1.02
CA PRO A 264 -1.74 -13.62 -2.25
C PRO A 264 -2.11 -12.13 -2.22
N LEU A 265 -1.30 -11.27 -2.87
CA LEU A 265 -1.53 -9.81 -2.91
C LEU A 265 -2.95 -9.46 -3.33
N TYR A 266 -3.50 -10.16 -4.32
CA TYR A 266 -4.88 -9.91 -4.80
C TYR A 266 -5.96 -10.20 -3.75
N ALA A 267 -5.65 -10.91 -2.66
CA ALA A 267 -6.57 -11.21 -1.57
C ALA A 267 -6.48 -10.23 -0.39
N ALA A 268 -5.79 -9.10 -0.56
CA ALA A 268 -5.68 -8.09 0.50
C ALA A 268 -7.05 -7.56 0.97
N PHE A 269 -8.05 -7.54 0.10
CA PHE A 269 -9.42 -7.15 0.43
C PHE A 269 -10.10 -8.07 1.47
N CYS A 270 -9.55 -9.28 1.70
CA CYS A 270 -10.04 -10.19 2.74
C CYS A 270 -9.52 -9.83 4.14
N VAL A 271 -8.54 -8.93 4.25
CA VAL A 271 -8.00 -8.50 5.54
C VAL A 271 -8.93 -7.43 6.10
N ASP A 272 -9.94 -7.85 6.81
CA ASP A 272 -10.91 -7.02 7.53
C ASP A 272 -10.90 -7.36 9.03
N GLU A 273 -11.76 -6.72 9.82
CA GLU A 273 -11.83 -6.96 11.27
C GLU A 273 -12.19 -8.41 11.60
N ASN A 274 -13.07 -9.05 10.83
CA ASN A 274 -13.43 -10.46 11.05
C ASN A 274 -12.23 -11.37 10.83
N PHE A 275 -11.45 -11.12 9.77
CA PHE A 275 -10.20 -11.83 9.52
C PHE A 275 -9.20 -11.65 10.68
N LEU A 276 -9.06 -10.40 11.17
CA LEU A 276 -8.14 -10.09 12.27
C LEU A 276 -8.57 -10.74 13.61
N MET A 277 -9.87 -11.03 13.78
CA MET A 277 -10.39 -11.75 14.95
C MET A 277 -10.27 -13.26 14.87
N GLY A 278 -10.37 -13.85 13.69
CA GLY A 278 -10.39 -15.29 13.49
C GLY A 278 -9.17 -15.90 12.79
N GLY A 279 -8.35 -15.06 12.14
CA GLY A 279 -7.15 -15.51 11.44
C GLY A 279 -7.37 -16.26 10.13
N VAL A 280 -8.59 -16.56 9.72
CA VAL A 280 -8.92 -17.27 8.47
C VAL A 280 -9.93 -16.44 7.67
N PRO A 281 -9.65 -16.14 6.37
CA PRO A 281 -10.66 -15.50 5.54
C PRO A 281 -11.85 -16.43 5.36
N ASN A 282 -13.04 -15.98 5.72
CA ASN A 282 -14.25 -16.72 5.36
C ASN A 282 -14.57 -16.49 3.88
N VAL A 283 -13.91 -17.28 3.01
CA VAL A 283 -14.00 -17.14 1.54
C VAL A 283 -15.34 -17.70 1.01
N TYR A 284 -16.14 -18.34 1.86
CA TYR A 284 -17.34 -19.06 1.46
C TYR A 284 -18.66 -18.36 1.82
N GLU A 285 -18.64 -17.25 2.54
CA GLU A 285 -19.85 -16.54 3.00
C GLU A 285 -20.11 -15.17 2.33
N ARG A 286 -19.46 -14.87 1.19
CA ARG A 286 -19.73 -13.62 0.45
C ARG A 286 -20.16 -13.91 -0.99
#